data_e5866936a266d9cd2d9c68b62d0742d6
#
_entry.id   e5866936a266d9cd2d9c68b62d0742d6
#
_cell.length_a   1.000
_cell.length_b   1.000
_cell.length_c   1.000
_cell.angle_alpha   90.00
_cell.angle_beta   90.00
_cell.angle_gamma   90.00
#
_symmetry.space_group_name_H-M   'P 1'
#
loop_
_entity.id
_entity.type
_entity.pdbx_description
1 polymer ?
#
loop_
_entity_poly.entity_id
_entity_poly.type
_entity_poly.pdbx_seq_one_letter_code
_entity_poly.pdbx_strand_id
1 'polypeptide(L)'
;MTKPLIGLLLFVVGPSLLVFGQTQKQAKRPVVYVDKGACPFECCVYRRWRTEKATVAYAQPDRKAKVVGKFKAGSRVVGLTGEVRTTGGRFVIKKAHEKYKPGDVLWAYTTLGEGLYKVWFNGKMYEEKLDYVSGPFEQSFPKCEESPDCWGQLEQPLKSTWWVKIRSAEGWVGWTDEPENFGNKDACG
;
A
#
# COMPACT_ATOMS: atom_id res chain seq x y z
N MET A 1 -43.82 -32.25 -72.48
CA MET A 1 -44.36 -31.38 -71.44
C MET A 1 -43.44 -31.42 -70.21
N THR A 2 -42.48 -30.55 -70.13
CA THR A 2 -41.50 -30.48 -69.08
C THR A 2 -41.78 -29.26 -68.18
N LYS A 3 -42.04 -29.50 -66.88
CA LYS A 3 -42.23 -28.45 -65.86
C LYS A 3 -40.93 -28.02 -65.32
N PRO A 4 -40.62 -26.71 -65.13
CA PRO A 4 -39.44 -26.25 -64.40
C PRO A 4 -39.64 -26.27 -62.89
N LEU A 5 -38.72 -26.85 -62.16
CA LEU A 5 -38.62 -26.71 -60.70
C LEU A 5 -37.96 -25.35 -60.36
N ILE A 6 -38.73 -24.51 -59.65
CA ILE A 6 -38.26 -23.27 -59.09
C ILE A 6 -37.60 -23.60 -57.70
N GLY A 7 -36.28 -23.52 -57.62
CA GLY A 7 -35.54 -23.68 -56.37
C GLY A 7 -35.63 -22.39 -55.53
N LEU A 8 -36.21 -22.48 -54.34
CA LEU A 8 -36.31 -21.40 -53.35
C LEU A 8 -35.03 -21.36 -52.55
N LEU A 9 -34.17 -20.35 -52.79
CA LEU A 9 -32.99 -20.08 -52.00
C LEU A 9 -33.40 -19.34 -50.72
N LEU A 10 -33.34 -20.06 -49.59
CA LEU A 10 -33.47 -19.47 -48.25
C LEU A 10 -32.16 -18.81 -47.83
N PHE A 11 -32.10 -17.50 -47.84
CA PHE A 11 -31.03 -16.73 -47.20
C PHE A 11 -31.20 -16.74 -45.67
N VAL A 12 -30.37 -17.49 -44.99
CA VAL A 12 -30.27 -17.43 -43.51
C VAL A 12 -29.41 -16.26 -43.16
N VAL A 13 -30.04 -15.13 -42.78
CA VAL A 13 -29.34 -13.98 -42.18
C VAL A 13 -29.08 -14.30 -40.69
N GLY A 14 -27.86 -14.76 -40.38
CA GLY A 14 -27.45 -14.96 -39.00
C GLY A 14 -27.31 -13.62 -38.27
N PRO A 15 -27.72 -13.51 -36.98
CA PRO A 15 -27.51 -12.31 -36.21
C PRO A 15 -26.03 -12.11 -35.92
N SER A 16 -25.44 -11.05 -36.45
CA SER A 16 -24.08 -10.61 -36.10
C SER A 16 -24.09 -10.11 -34.64
N LEU A 17 -23.58 -10.94 -33.73
CA LEU A 17 -23.31 -10.53 -32.35
C LEU A 17 -22.20 -9.50 -32.34
N LEU A 18 -22.56 -8.23 -32.22
CA LEU A 18 -21.61 -7.16 -31.93
C LEU A 18 -21.06 -7.38 -30.50
N VAL A 19 -19.88 -8.00 -30.41
CA VAL A 19 -19.12 -8.09 -29.16
C VAL A 19 -18.62 -6.68 -28.87
N PHE A 20 -19.32 -5.94 -28.03
CA PHE A 20 -18.82 -4.72 -27.42
C PHE A 20 -17.66 -5.11 -26.49
N GLY A 21 -16.45 -5.02 -26.99
CA GLY A 21 -15.23 -5.11 -26.18
C GLY A 21 -15.24 -3.95 -25.19
N GLN A 22 -15.65 -4.22 -23.94
CA GLN A 22 -15.43 -3.29 -22.84
C GLN A 22 -13.94 -3.16 -22.62
N THR A 23 -13.35 -2.06 -23.08
CA THR A 23 -12.00 -1.65 -22.75
C THR A 23 -11.97 -1.40 -21.23
N GLN A 24 -11.59 -2.41 -20.48
CA GLN A 24 -11.41 -2.29 -19.02
C GLN A 24 -10.31 -1.26 -18.79
N LYS A 25 -10.72 -0.06 -18.36
CA LYS A 25 -9.79 1.02 -18.05
C LYS A 25 -8.81 0.53 -16.98
N GLN A 26 -7.55 0.32 -17.37
CA GLN A 26 -6.53 -0.16 -16.46
C GLN A 26 -6.47 0.77 -15.24
N ALA A 27 -6.61 0.22 -14.05
CA ALA A 27 -6.59 1.02 -12.83
C ALA A 27 -5.27 1.77 -12.71
N LYS A 28 -5.31 3.03 -12.26
CA LYS A 28 -4.12 3.87 -12.12
C LYS A 28 -3.36 3.49 -10.85
N ARG A 29 -2.03 3.44 -10.94
CA ARG A 29 -1.16 3.20 -9.80
C ARG A 29 -1.41 4.23 -8.69
N PRO A 30 -1.59 3.80 -7.41
CA PRO A 30 -1.66 4.71 -6.28
C PRO A 30 -0.35 5.51 -6.14
N VAL A 31 -0.41 6.83 -6.01
CA VAL A 31 0.76 7.66 -5.66
C VAL A 31 1.14 7.40 -4.20
N VAL A 32 0.12 7.31 -3.34
CA VAL A 32 0.25 6.97 -1.92
C VAL A 32 -0.72 5.82 -1.64
N TYR A 33 -0.22 4.76 -1.04
CA TYR A 33 -1.02 3.69 -0.47
C TYR A 33 -1.29 4.01 1.00
N VAL A 34 -2.53 3.80 1.45
CA VAL A 34 -2.93 4.03 2.83
C VAL A 34 -3.33 2.71 3.47
N ASP A 35 -2.54 2.25 4.41
CA ASP A 35 -2.82 1.07 5.22
C ASP A 35 -3.55 1.52 6.50
N LYS A 36 -4.86 1.33 6.51
CA LYS A 36 -5.74 1.78 7.60
C LYS A 36 -5.76 0.78 8.75
N GLY A 37 -5.77 1.29 9.97
CA GLY A 37 -5.75 0.47 11.19
C GLY A 37 -4.36 -0.06 11.52
N ALA A 38 -3.35 0.26 10.73
CA ALA A 38 -2.00 -0.26 10.89
C ALA A 38 -1.37 0.14 12.23
N CYS A 39 -0.67 -0.83 12.82
CA CYS A 39 0.22 -0.68 13.97
C CYS A 39 1.55 -1.28 13.52
N PRO A 40 2.52 -0.47 13.07
CA PRO A 40 3.52 -0.90 12.08
C PRO A 40 4.76 -1.60 12.64
N PHE A 41 4.77 -2.02 13.89
CA PHE A 41 5.85 -2.81 14.49
C PHE A 41 5.27 -3.93 15.35
N GLU A 42 6.06 -4.95 15.61
CA GLU A 42 5.71 -6.06 16.47
C GLU A 42 5.35 -5.56 17.87
N CYS A 43 4.34 -6.19 18.50
CA CYS A 43 3.81 -5.78 19.81
C CYS A 43 3.21 -4.37 19.89
N CYS A 44 3.05 -3.69 18.76
CA CYS A 44 2.40 -2.38 18.71
C CYS A 44 0.94 -2.47 19.20
N VAL A 45 0.54 -1.58 20.09
CA VAL A 45 -0.80 -1.59 20.69
C VAL A 45 -1.37 -0.20 20.88
N TYR A 46 -2.63 -0.02 20.47
CA TYR A 46 -3.42 1.17 20.77
C TYR A 46 -4.06 1.04 22.15
N ARG A 47 -3.54 1.82 23.10
CA ARG A 47 -4.00 1.82 24.50
C ARG A 47 -3.76 3.20 25.14
N ARG A 48 -3.67 3.27 26.45
CA ARG A 48 -3.28 4.50 27.17
C ARG A 48 -1.78 4.75 26.94
N TRP A 49 -1.48 5.84 26.28
CA TRP A 49 -0.13 6.32 26.00
C TRP A 49 0.21 7.54 26.85
N ARG A 50 1.46 7.90 26.88
CA ARG A 50 1.96 9.11 27.50
C ARG A 50 2.90 9.83 26.53
N THR A 51 2.73 11.14 26.37
CA THR A 51 3.66 11.95 25.60
C THR A 51 5.01 12.06 26.31
N GLU A 52 6.08 11.78 25.64
CA GLU A 52 7.46 11.97 26.11
C GLU A 52 8.01 13.33 25.68
N LYS A 53 7.50 13.83 24.54
CA LYS A 53 7.80 15.16 24.00
C LYS A 53 6.52 15.92 23.67
N ALA A 54 6.67 17.25 23.51
CA ALA A 54 5.59 18.06 23.00
C ALA A 54 5.15 17.59 21.60
N THR A 55 3.84 17.51 21.36
CA THR A 55 3.26 16.96 20.14
C THR A 55 2.06 17.78 19.70
N VAL A 56 1.90 17.94 18.38
CA VAL A 56 0.77 18.62 17.75
C VAL A 56 -0.21 17.61 17.18
N ALA A 57 -1.51 17.85 17.37
CA ALA A 57 -2.56 17.03 16.76
C ALA A 57 -3.40 17.86 15.78
N TYR A 58 -3.72 17.24 14.66
CA TYR A 58 -4.45 17.81 13.54
C TYR A 58 -5.84 17.18 13.40
N ALA A 59 -6.79 17.89 12.79
CA ALA A 59 -8.15 17.39 12.55
C ALA A 59 -8.18 16.17 11.60
N GLN A 60 -7.21 16.07 10.71
CA GLN A 60 -7.03 14.99 9.72
C GLN A 60 -5.56 14.60 9.68
N PRO A 61 -5.20 13.42 9.13
CA PRO A 61 -3.82 12.98 8.98
C PRO A 61 -3.11 13.74 7.84
N ASP A 62 -2.99 15.05 8.03
CA ASP A 62 -2.34 16.02 7.16
C ASP A 62 -1.83 17.18 7.99
N ARG A 63 -0.54 17.51 7.89
CA ARG A 63 0.08 18.66 8.59
C ARG A 63 -0.50 20.02 8.17
N LYS A 64 -1.19 20.09 7.02
CA LYS A 64 -1.90 21.28 6.56
C LYS A 64 -3.31 21.41 7.15
N ALA A 65 -3.82 20.36 7.77
CA ALA A 65 -5.12 20.37 8.42
C ALA A 65 -5.10 21.26 9.67
N LYS A 66 -6.29 21.68 10.10
CA LYS A 66 -6.47 22.49 11.33
C LYS A 66 -5.85 21.78 12.52
N VAL A 67 -5.02 22.48 13.29
CA VAL A 67 -4.54 22.03 14.60
C VAL A 67 -5.73 21.98 15.56
N VAL A 68 -5.98 20.81 16.16
CA VAL A 68 -7.07 20.60 17.14
C VAL A 68 -6.57 20.55 18.57
N GLY A 69 -5.26 20.35 18.77
CA GLY A 69 -4.68 20.37 20.09
C GLY A 69 -3.16 20.31 20.07
N LYS A 70 -2.58 20.64 21.22
CA LYS A 70 -1.14 20.52 21.50
C LYS A 70 -0.97 19.82 22.85
N PHE A 71 -0.09 18.84 22.88
CA PHE A 71 0.28 18.14 24.10
C PHE A 71 1.62 18.64 24.62
N LYS A 72 1.76 18.76 25.92
CA LYS A 72 3.05 18.90 26.60
C LYS A 72 3.62 17.51 26.88
N ALA A 73 4.92 17.40 27.12
CA ALA A 73 5.51 16.19 27.66
C ALA A 73 4.79 15.77 28.96
N GLY A 74 4.58 14.48 29.15
CA GLY A 74 3.86 13.92 30.28
C GLY A 74 2.34 13.87 30.16
N SER A 75 1.73 14.41 29.08
CA SER A 75 0.29 14.33 28.85
C SER A 75 -0.19 12.91 28.68
N ARG A 76 -1.36 12.57 29.24
CA ARG A 76 -2.01 11.27 29.06
C ARG A 76 -2.96 11.31 27.88
N VAL A 77 -2.87 10.30 27.01
CA VAL A 77 -3.74 10.18 25.82
C VAL A 77 -4.17 8.72 25.65
N VAL A 78 -5.16 8.49 24.79
CA VAL A 78 -5.54 7.16 24.34
C VAL A 78 -5.25 7.06 22.85
N GLY A 79 -4.36 6.15 22.43
CA GLY A 79 -4.21 5.74 21.05
C GLY A 79 -5.47 4.99 20.60
N LEU A 80 -6.09 5.43 19.52
CA LEU A 80 -7.36 4.86 19.03
C LEU A 80 -7.14 3.94 17.83
N THR A 81 -6.34 4.38 16.88
CA THR A 81 -6.01 3.68 15.63
C THR A 81 -4.88 4.42 14.92
N GLY A 82 -4.39 3.88 13.83
CA GLY A 82 -3.44 4.57 12.97
C GLY A 82 -3.65 4.25 11.51
N GLU A 83 -2.88 4.92 10.70
CA GLU A 83 -2.71 4.58 9.30
C GLU A 83 -1.26 4.82 8.86
N VAL A 84 -0.73 3.91 8.07
CA VAL A 84 0.57 4.08 7.42
C VAL A 84 0.34 4.53 5.99
N ARG A 85 0.91 5.69 5.64
CA ARG A 85 0.87 6.26 4.30
C ARG A 85 2.21 6.05 3.63
N THR A 86 2.23 5.30 2.54
CA THR A 86 3.46 4.93 1.85
C THR A 86 3.47 5.42 0.41
N THR A 87 4.48 6.20 0.06
CA THR A 87 4.87 6.41 -1.33
C THR A 87 5.62 5.18 -1.79
N GLY A 88 5.17 4.55 -2.89
CA GLY A 88 5.67 3.26 -3.32
C GLY A 88 7.16 3.27 -3.66
N GLY A 89 7.87 2.24 -3.22
CA GLY A 89 9.22 1.93 -3.62
C GLY A 89 9.25 1.26 -5.00
N ARG A 90 10.27 1.54 -5.78
CA ARG A 90 10.45 0.99 -7.14
C ARG A 90 11.31 -0.26 -7.07
N PHE A 91 10.69 -1.43 -7.24
CA PHE A 91 11.38 -2.72 -7.34
C PHE A 91 11.46 -3.15 -8.80
N VAL A 92 12.66 -3.36 -9.31
CA VAL A 92 12.92 -3.70 -10.72
C VAL A 92 13.33 -5.14 -10.85
N ILE A 93 12.63 -5.85 -11.72
CA ILE A 93 12.92 -7.26 -12.03
C ILE A 93 14.23 -7.36 -12.82
N LYS A 94 15.17 -8.15 -12.31
CA LYS A 94 16.48 -8.37 -12.93
C LYS A 94 16.57 -9.72 -13.63
N LYS A 95 15.89 -10.75 -13.11
CA LYS A 95 15.77 -12.09 -13.70
C LYS A 95 14.30 -12.45 -13.82
N ALA A 96 13.95 -13.26 -14.81
CA ALA A 96 12.58 -13.77 -14.95
C ALA A 96 12.15 -14.50 -13.66
N HIS A 97 10.98 -14.15 -13.15
CA HIS A 97 10.42 -14.75 -11.95
C HIS A 97 8.89 -14.87 -12.09
N GLU A 98 8.37 -16.09 -12.09
CA GLU A 98 6.96 -16.38 -12.31
C GLU A 98 6.36 -15.64 -13.52
N LYS A 99 5.45 -14.69 -13.28
CA LYS A 99 4.78 -13.86 -14.31
C LYS A 99 5.57 -12.62 -14.72
N TYR A 100 6.68 -12.33 -14.03
CA TYR A 100 7.46 -11.12 -14.22
C TYR A 100 8.63 -11.34 -15.17
N LYS A 101 8.94 -10.33 -15.97
CA LYS A 101 10.04 -10.34 -16.93
C LYS A 101 11.12 -9.32 -16.53
N PRO A 102 12.39 -9.55 -16.90
CA PRO A 102 13.44 -8.56 -16.71
C PRO A 102 13.02 -7.18 -17.26
N GLY A 103 13.20 -6.15 -16.45
CA GLY A 103 12.78 -4.78 -16.74
C GLY A 103 11.38 -4.40 -16.25
N ASP A 104 10.53 -5.34 -15.89
CA ASP A 104 9.25 -5.05 -15.23
C ASP A 104 9.49 -4.30 -13.91
N VAL A 105 8.53 -3.46 -13.54
CA VAL A 105 8.59 -2.65 -12.31
C VAL A 105 7.41 -2.99 -11.40
N LEU A 106 7.71 -3.49 -10.23
CA LEU A 106 6.75 -3.60 -9.13
C LEU A 106 6.86 -2.37 -8.23
N TRP A 107 5.73 -1.81 -7.84
CA TRP A 107 5.69 -0.72 -6.86
C TRP A 107 5.32 -1.30 -5.50
N ALA A 108 6.31 -1.43 -4.62
CA ALA A 108 6.14 -1.95 -3.28
C ALA A 108 5.61 -0.86 -2.34
N TYR A 109 4.62 -1.18 -1.49
CA TYR A 109 3.98 -0.19 -0.61
C TYR A 109 4.10 -0.53 0.87
N THR A 110 3.65 -1.69 1.29
CA THR A 110 3.64 -2.04 2.71
C THR A 110 4.13 -3.46 2.90
N THR A 111 4.86 -3.69 3.98
CA THR A 111 5.23 -5.04 4.40
C THR A 111 4.07 -5.70 5.13
N LEU A 112 3.91 -6.99 4.92
CA LEU A 112 2.98 -7.87 5.61
C LEU A 112 3.70 -8.79 6.61
N GLY A 113 5.01 -8.60 6.78
CA GLY A 113 5.89 -9.44 7.58
C GLY A 113 6.70 -10.42 6.72
N GLU A 114 7.81 -10.94 7.26
CA GLU A 114 8.64 -12.00 6.68
C GLU A 114 9.03 -11.81 5.20
N GLY A 115 9.30 -10.56 4.80
CA GLY A 115 9.66 -10.24 3.41
C GLY A 115 8.47 -10.20 2.44
N LEU A 116 7.23 -10.40 2.90
CA LEU A 116 6.03 -10.28 2.09
C LEU A 116 5.60 -8.83 1.99
N TYR A 117 5.31 -8.36 0.77
CA TYR A 117 4.92 -6.99 0.47
C TYR A 117 3.65 -6.91 -0.36
N LYS A 118 2.84 -5.86 -0.15
CA LYS A 118 1.84 -5.46 -1.14
C LYS A 118 2.52 -4.68 -2.24
N VAL A 119 2.35 -5.15 -3.47
CA VAL A 119 2.95 -4.56 -4.66
C VAL A 119 1.88 -4.25 -5.71
N TRP A 120 2.12 -3.20 -6.49
CA TRP A 120 1.31 -2.86 -7.65
C TRP A 120 2.03 -3.24 -8.94
N PHE A 121 1.33 -3.96 -9.82
CA PHE A 121 1.81 -4.30 -11.14
C PHE A 121 0.65 -4.35 -12.14
N ASN A 122 0.79 -3.72 -13.29
CA ASN A 122 -0.15 -3.78 -14.44
C ASN A 122 -1.64 -3.63 -14.04
N GLY A 123 -1.96 -2.64 -13.21
CA GLY A 123 -3.34 -2.31 -12.87
C GLY A 123 -3.90 -3.05 -11.66
N LYS A 124 -3.12 -3.89 -10.98
CA LYS A 124 -3.58 -4.71 -9.85
C LYS A 124 -2.60 -4.70 -8.68
N MET A 125 -3.13 -4.94 -7.48
CA MET A 125 -2.34 -5.21 -6.28
C MET A 125 -2.11 -6.72 -6.16
N TYR A 126 -0.90 -7.09 -5.75
CA TYR A 126 -0.48 -8.46 -5.44
C TYR A 126 0.21 -8.50 -4.08
N GLU A 127 0.41 -9.68 -3.55
CA GLU A 127 1.27 -9.97 -2.42
C GLU A 127 2.46 -10.77 -2.95
N GLU A 128 3.66 -10.23 -2.78
CA GLU A 128 4.89 -10.82 -3.32
C GLU A 128 5.98 -10.85 -2.26
N LYS A 129 6.73 -11.93 -2.23
CA LYS A 129 7.90 -12.05 -1.37
C LYS A 129 9.09 -11.37 -2.03
N LEU A 130 9.51 -10.25 -1.45
CA LEU A 130 10.63 -9.44 -1.93
C LEU A 130 11.82 -9.63 -0.98
N ASP A 131 12.56 -10.72 -1.15
CA ASP A 131 13.60 -11.15 -0.21
C ASP A 131 14.78 -10.19 -0.05
N TYR A 132 14.93 -9.21 -0.94
CA TYR A 132 16.04 -8.26 -0.96
C TYR A 132 15.58 -6.81 -0.78
N VAL A 133 14.42 -6.64 -0.17
CA VAL A 133 13.96 -5.33 0.26
C VAL A 133 14.26 -5.22 1.75
N SER A 134 15.33 -4.52 2.08
CA SER A 134 15.58 -4.10 3.46
C SER A 134 14.41 -3.30 3.99
N GLY A 135 14.10 -3.46 5.26
CA GLY A 135 12.99 -2.76 5.91
C GLY A 135 13.08 -1.24 5.76
N PRO A 136 12.04 -0.49 6.13
CA PRO A 136 11.98 0.97 5.95
C PRO A 136 13.08 1.75 6.69
N PHE A 137 13.89 1.09 7.49
CA PHE A 137 14.96 1.67 8.32
C PHE A 137 16.37 1.37 7.82
N GLU A 138 16.56 0.50 6.84
CA GLU A 138 17.88 0.19 6.28
C GLU A 138 18.20 1.10 5.09
N GLN A 139 19.36 1.74 5.16
CA GLN A 139 19.85 2.68 4.13
C GLN A 139 20.59 2.01 2.97
N SER A 140 20.94 0.73 3.10
CA SER A 140 21.64 -0.03 2.08
C SER A 140 20.76 -1.18 1.57
N PHE A 141 20.57 -1.24 0.27
CA PHE A 141 19.88 -2.36 -0.38
C PHE A 141 20.93 -3.33 -0.91
N PRO A 142 20.86 -4.63 -0.54
CA PRO A 142 21.75 -5.63 -1.12
C PRO A 142 21.59 -5.65 -2.64
N LYS A 143 22.71 -5.73 -3.34
CA LYS A 143 22.70 -5.82 -4.80
C LYS A 143 22.28 -7.22 -5.23
N CYS A 144 21.43 -7.30 -6.24
CA CYS A 144 20.93 -8.55 -6.78
C CYS A 144 22.04 -9.47 -7.30
N GLU A 145 23.18 -8.89 -7.69
CA GLU A 145 24.35 -9.61 -8.19
C GLU A 145 25.04 -10.46 -7.13
N GLU A 146 24.82 -10.16 -5.86
CA GLU A 146 25.44 -10.81 -4.71
C GLU A 146 24.71 -12.10 -4.26
N SER A 147 23.56 -12.42 -4.84
CA SER A 147 22.79 -13.61 -4.51
C SER A 147 22.23 -14.33 -5.73
N PRO A 148 22.40 -15.67 -5.82
CA PRO A 148 21.85 -16.47 -6.91
C PRO A 148 20.31 -16.43 -6.97
N ASP A 149 19.65 -16.30 -5.81
CA ASP A 149 18.18 -16.35 -5.69
C ASP A 149 17.52 -14.99 -5.90
N CYS A 150 18.31 -13.93 -6.06
CA CYS A 150 17.77 -12.61 -6.32
C CYS A 150 17.15 -12.53 -7.71
N TRP A 151 15.87 -12.16 -7.77
CA TRP A 151 15.14 -11.97 -9.02
C TRP A 151 14.82 -10.50 -9.33
N GLY A 152 14.99 -9.60 -8.36
CA GLY A 152 14.77 -8.18 -8.54
C GLY A 152 15.47 -7.34 -7.48
N GLN A 153 15.44 -6.03 -7.64
CA GLN A 153 16.12 -5.08 -6.75
C GLN A 153 15.29 -3.84 -6.51
N LEU A 154 15.26 -3.38 -5.27
CA LEU A 154 14.67 -2.09 -4.91
C LEU A 154 15.62 -0.97 -5.32
N GLU A 155 15.23 -0.19 -6.34
CA GLU A 155 16.03 0.95 -6.85
C GLU A 155 15.63 2.28 -6.20
N GLN A 156 14.40 2.38 -5.72
CA GLN A 156 13.91 3.52 -4.94
C GLN A 156 13.23 3.03 -3.68
N PRO A 157 13.60 3.57 -2.51
CA PRO A 157 13.04 3.13 -1.24
C PRO A 157 11.56 3.52 -1.10
N LEU A 158 10.84 2.74 -0.33
CA LEU A 158 9.53 3.14 0.18
C LEU A 158 9.72 4.32 1.14
N LYS A 159 8.76 5.24 1.11
CA LYS A 159 8.70 6.33 2.10
C LYS A 159 7.37 6.24 2.83
N SER A 160 7.43 5.87 4.09
CA SER A 160 6.25 5.67 4.92
C SER A 160 6.16 6.71 6.03
N THR A 161 4.94 7.11 6.34
CA THR A 161 4.62 7.95 7.48
C THR A 161 3.50 7.29 8.25
N TRP A 162 3.72 7.03 9.52
CA TRP A 162 2.69 6.52 10.41
C TRP A 162 1.96 7.68 11.09
N TRP A 163 0.68 7.82 10.78
CA TRP A 163 -0.25 8.71 11.44
C TRP A 163 -1.02 7.96 12.52
N VAL A 164 -1.08 8.52 13.72
CA VAL A 164 -1.83 7.95 14.82
C VAL A 164 -2.99 8.85 15.22
N LYS A 165 -4.15 8.26 15.42
CA LYS A 165 -5.33 8.93 15.94
C LYS A 165 -5.36 8.79 17.45
N ILE A 166 -5.41 9.90 18.13
CA ILE A 166 -5.33 9.97 19.59
C ILE A 166 -6.52 10.73 20.17
N ARG A 167 -6.90 10.40 21.40
CA ARG A 167 -7.88 11.11 22.19
C ARG A 167 -7.21 11.67 23.44
N SER A 168 -7.42 12.95 23.71
CA SER A 168 -6.92 13.62 24.90
C SER A 168 -7.71 13.25 26.17
N ALA A 169 -7.20 13.62 27.33
CA ALA A 169 -7.92 13.46 28.60
C ALA A 169 -9.21 14.28 28.64
N GLU A 170 -9.26 15.41 27.94
CA GLU A 170 -10.43 16.31 27.82
C GLU A 170 -11.44 15.79 26.77
N GLY A 171 -11.13 14.69 26.06
CA GLY A 171 -12.04 14.01 25.14
C GLY A 171 -11.96 14.45 23.66
N TRP A 172 -11.20 15.48 23.29
CA TRP A 172 -11.01 15.80 21.88
C TRP A 172 -10.12 14.78 21.16
N VAL A 173 -10.32 14.66 19.87
CA VAL A 173 -9.65 13.66 19.02
C VAL A 173 -8.88 14.35 17.91
N GLY A 174 -7.69 13.88 17.62
CA GLY A 174 -6.85 14.39 16.54
C GLY A 174 -5.87 13.34 16.00
N TRP A 175 -5.17 13.70 14.94
CA TRP A 175 -4.15 12.90 14.28
C TRP A 175 -2.77 13.53 14.45
N THR A 176 -1.75 12.73 14.60
CA THR A 176 -0.35 13.18 14.60
C THR A 176 0.52 12.20 13.84
N ASP A 177 1.55 12.70 13.18
CA ASP A 177 2.60 11.92 12.53
C ASP A 177 3.92 11.94 13.33
N GLU A 178 3.81 12.19 14.63
CA GLU A 178 4.91 12.14 15.60
C GLU A 178 4.71 10.98 16.59
N PRO A 179 4.49 9.72 16.11
CA PRO A 179 4.24 8.58 16.99
C PRO A 179 5.42 8.27 17.92
N GLU A 180 6.63 8.65 17.55
CA GLU A 180 7.85 8.52 18.36
C GLU A 180 7.78 9.33 19.65
N ASN A 181 6.96 10.38 19.70
CA ASN A 181 6.80 11.21 20.89
C ASN A 181 5.92 10.57 21.98
N PHE A 182 5.48 9.32 21.80
CA PHE A 182 4.64 8.62 22.77
C PHE A 182 5.33 7.37 23.31
N GLY A 183 5.34 7.22 24.62
CA GLY A 183 5.67 5.97 25.31
C GLY A 183 4.45 5.06 25.47
N ASN A 184 4.73 3.82 25.91
CA ASN A 184 3.72 2.80 26.16
C ASN A 184 2.92 2.33 24.92
N LYS A 185 3.58 2.35 23.76
CA LYS A 185 3.02 1.86 22.47
C LYS A 185 3.31 0.37 22.25
N ASP A 186 4.31 -0.14 22.94
CA ASP A 186 4.82 -1.50 22.83
C ASP A 186 4.27 -2.36 23.98
N ALA A 187 3.72 -3.51 23.66
CA ALA A 187 3.20 -4.45 24.65
C ALA A 187 4.24 -5.48 25.13
N CYS A 188 5.40 -5.53 24.48
CA CYS A 188 6.49 -6.46 24.78
C CYS A 188 7.57 -5.86 25.72
N GLY A 189 7.57 -4.53 25.90
CA GLY A 189 8.56 -3.86 26.73
C GLY A 189 8.02 -2.77 27.63
#